data_c2fa84c0f57501947f8a2a7033ce9680
#
_entry.id   c2fa84c0f57501947f8a2a7033ce9680
#
_cell.length_a   1.000
_cell.length_b   1.000
_cell.length_c   1.000
_cell.angle_alpha   90.00
_cell.angle_beta   90.00
_cell.angle_gamma   90.00
#
_symmetry.space_group_name_H-M   'P 1'
#
loop_
_entity.id
_entity.type
_entity.pdbx_description
1 polymer ?
#
loop_
_entity_poly.entity_id
_entity_poly.type
_entity_poly.pdbx_seq_one_letter_code
_entity_poly.pdbx_strand_id
1 'polypeptide(L)'
;MNTRPRRALRDTRLVIFDCDGVLVDTERIGPAIVAEMATEVGWPLTPAQVRRRFLGRPESYLYEQVRAHATVPLGPGWLGVYRNRVRDAFAARPHTMPGVRELLDYLDLRQLPYCVASSGSHERIEHSLTATGLIERFTGKVFSADDVSRGKPAPDLFLHAARSLGCPPAHCLVVEDSPAGVDAALAAGMPAVGYSGGPTEPGVLSHATLGVIPDLTHLMVTAGG
;
A
#
# COMPACT_ATOMS: atom_id res chain seq x y z
N MET A 1 -10.55 -2.38 -24.57
CA MET A 1 -10.47 -2.75 -23.13
C MET A 1 -9.25 -3.65 -22.93
N ASN A 2 -8.35 -3.29 -22.01
CA ASN A 2 -7.14 -4.08 -21.74
C ASN A 2 -7.49 -5.35 -20.96
N THR A 3 -7.47 -6.51 -21.61
CA THR A 3 -7.84 -7.81 -21.02
C THR A 3 -6.71 -8.45 -20.19
N ARG A 4 -5.52 -7.83 -20.14
CA ARG A 4 -4.36 -8.36 -19.42
C ARG A 4 -4.56 -8.57 -17.92
N PRO A 5 -5.15 -7.62 -17.15
CA PRO A 5 -5.36 -7.82 -15.71
C PRO A 5 -6.32 -8.98 -15.38
N ARG A 6 -7.37 -9.16 -16.18
CA ARG A 6 -8.34 -10.26 -16.00
C ARG A 6 -7.76 -11.65 -16.23
N ARG A 7 -6.67 -11.77 -16.98
CA ARG A 7 -5.92 -13.03 -17.19
C ARG A 7 -4.82 -13.24 -16.16
N ALA A 8 -4.52 -12.22 -15.35
CA ALA A 8 -3.45 -12.26 -14.35
C ALA A 8 -3.55 -13.46 -13.39
N LEU A 9 -4.76 -13.82 -12.99
CA LEU A 9 -4.98 -14.91 -12.03
C LEU A 9 -4.95 -16.33 -12.63
N ARG A 10 -4.82 -16.51 -13.95
CA ARG A 10 -4.88 -17.85 -14.57
C ARG A 10 -3.72 -18.76 -14.16
N ASP A 11 -2.50 -18.21 -14.18
CA ASP A 11 -1.26 -18.95 -13.87
C ASP A 11 -0.73 -18.60 -12.48
N THR A 12 -1.47 -17.78 -11.74
CA THR A 12 -1.13 -17.32 -10.39
C THR A 12 -1.46 -18.41 -9.37
N ARG A 13 -0.50 -18.67 -8.48
CA ARG A 13 -0.63 -19.60 -7.34
C ARG A 13 -0.58 -18.88 -6.00
N LEU A 14 -0.16 -17.61 -5.98
CA LEU A 14 -0.11 -16.76 -4.81
C LEU A 14 -0.31 -15.30 -5.22
N VAL A 15 -1.24 -14.60 -4.55
CA VAL A 15 -1.38 -13.15 -4.70
C VAL A 15 -0.69 -12.48 -3.51
N ILE A 16 0.23 -11.55 -3.78
CA ILE A 16 0.95 -10.77 -2.78
C ILE A 16 0.46 -9.33 -2.86
N PHE A 17 -0.23 -8.87 -1.84
CA PHE A 17 -0.73 -7.50 -1.74
C PHE A 17 0.27 -6.61 -1.00
N ASP A 18 0.48 -5.39 -1.47
CA ASP A 18 0.90 -4.33 -0.56
C ASP A 18 -0.23 -4.02 0.44
N CYS A 19 0.08 -3.34 1.54
CA CYS A 19 -0.88 -3.01 2.58
C CYS A 19 -1.47 -1.61 2.39
N ASP A 20 -0.63 -0.58 2.55
CA ASP A 20 -1.04 0.82 2.54
C ASP A 20 -1.35 1.27 1.11
N GLY A 21 -2.55 1.77 0.86
CA GLY A 21 -2.97 2.19 -0.48
C GLY A 21 -3.47 1.06 -1.39
N VAL A 22 -3.32 -0.24 -1.00
CA VAL A 22 -3.86 -1.40 -1.72
C VAL A 22 -4.95 -2.10 -0.94
N LEU A 23 -4.67 -2.54 0.28
CA LEU A 23 -5.67 -3.17 1.17
C LEU A 23 -6.36 -2.14 2.05
N VAL A 24 -5.62 -1.15 2.51
CA VAL A 24 -6.02 -0.20 3.54
C VAL A 24 -5.85 1.23 3.04
N ASP A 25 -6.90 2.05 3.18
CA ASP A 25 -6.90 3.45 2.76
C ASP A 25 -6.30 4.35 3.87
N THR A 26 -4.99 4.25 4.05
CA THR A 26 -4.25 5.10 5.01
C THR A 26 -3.91 6.47 4.43
N GLU A 27 -3.95 6.62 3.11
CA GLU A 27 -3.49 7.82 2.41
C GLU A 27 -4.48 8.99 2.41
N ARG A 28 -5.74 8.75 2.73
CA ARG A 28 -6.74 9.83 2.90
C ARG A 28 -6.49 10.66 4.13
N ILE A 29 -5.95 10.05 5.18
CA ILE A 29 -5.85 10.63 6.53
C ILE A 29 -4.61 11.49 6.65
N GLY A 30 -3.47 10.99 6.20
CA GLY A 30 -2.19 11.67 6.32
C GLY A 30 -2.19 13.13 5.85
N PRO A 31 -2.68 13.42 4.63
CA PRO A 31 -2.73 14.79 4.11
C PRO A 31 -3.60 15.76 4.94
N ALA A 32 -4.69 15.28 5.53
CA ALA A 32 -5.53 16.12 6.39
C ALA A 32 -4.81 16.45 7.70
N ILE A 33 -4.20 15.47 8.34
CA ILE A 33 -3.43 15.64 9.57
C ILE A 33 -2.21 16.57 9.34
N VAL A 34 -1.48 16.39 8.24
CA VAL A 34 -0.37 17.31 7.90
C VAL A 34 -0.86 18.74 7.71
N ALA A 35 -2.00 18.93 7.03
CA ALA A 35 -2.57 20.25 6.81
C ALA A 35 -2.95 20.94 8.14
N GLU A 36 -3.55 20.20 9.06
CA GLU A 36 -3.86 20.69 10.42
C GLU A 36 -2.58 21.07 11.17
N MET A 37 -1.62 20.16 11.27
CA MET A 37 -0.37 20.36 11.99
C MET A 37 0.50 21.47 11.40
N ALA A 38 0.52 21.63 10.08
CA ALA A 38 1.22 22.73 9.42
C ALA A 38 0.53 24.07 9.75
N THR A 39 -0.79 24.11 9.79
CA THR A 39 -1.56 25.29 10.17
C THR A 39 -1.29 25.67 11.63
N GLU A 40 -1.21 24.71 12.55
CA GLU A 40 -0.89 24.92 13.96
C GLU A 40 0.47 25.63 14.15
N VAL A 41 1.41 25.41 13.24
CA VAL A 41 2.74 26.05 13.29
C VAL A 41 2.88 27.26 12.36
N GLY A 42 1.76 27.81 11.88
CA GLY A 42 1.72 29.03 11.08
C GLY A 42 1.96 28.86 9.59
N TRP A 43 1.95 27.64 9.06
CA TRP A 43 2.03 27.34 7.63
C TRP A 43 0.71 26.71 7.12
N PRO A 44 -0.32 27.51 6.81
CA PRO A 44 -1.62 26.99 6.40
C PRO A 44 -1.52 26.27 5.04
N LEU A 45 -1.87 24.98 5.04
CA LEU A 45 -1.96 24.15 3.87
C LEU A 45 -3.34 23.50 3.78
N THR A 46 -3.82 23.28 2.55
CA THR A 46 -4.96 22.38 2.33
C THR A 46 -4.49 20.93 2.13
N PRO A 47 -5.32 19.92 2.41
CA PRO A 47 -4.97 18.52 2.14
C PRO A 47 -4.57 18.27 0.68
N ALA A 48 -5.17 18.98 -0.28
CA ALA A 48 -4.80 18.90 -1.69
C ALA A 48 -3.37 19.44 -1.96
N GLN A 49 -2.98 20.53 -1.29
CA GLN A 49 -1.62 21.06 -1.38
C GLN A 49 -0.61 20.12 -0.73
N VAL A 50 -0.97 19.49 0.40
CA VAL A 50 -0.13 18.49 1.05
C VAL A 50 0.12 17.31 0.12
N ARG A 51 -0.93 16.71 -0.46
CA ARG A 51 -0.76 15.62 -1.43
C ARG A 51 0.18 16.00 -2.56
N ARG A 52 -0.05 17.13 -3.22
CA ARG A 52 0.78 17.58 -4.35
C ARG A 52 2.26 17.79 -3.98
N ARG A 53 2.57 18.18 -2.74
CA ARG A 53 3.93 18.49 -2.29
C ARG A 53 4.70 17.29 -1.76
N PHE A 54 3.99 16.37 -1.07
CA PHE A 54 4.60 15.36 -0.22
C PHE A 54 4.32 13.92 -0.65
N LEU A 55 3.38 13.69 -1.58
CA LEU A 55 3.11 12.33 -2.07
C LEU A 55 4.40 11.67 -2.59
N GLY A 56 4.69 10.46 -2.10
CA GLY A 56 5.90 9.71 -2.45
C GLY A 56 7.21 10.27 -1.87
N ARG A 57 7.14 11.28 -1.00
CA ARG A 57 8.32 11.82 -0.31
C ARG A 57 8.47 11.22 1.08
N PRO A 58 9.71 11.00 1.58
CA PRO A 58 9.92 10.50 2.92
C PRO A 58 9.47 11.50 4.00
N GLU A 59 9.10 10.98 5.18
CA GLU A 59 8.69 11.83 6.31
C GLU A 59 9.77 12.84 6.75
N SER A 60 11.04 12.51 6.57
CA SER A 60 12.15 13.46 6.81
C SER A 60 12.03 14.70 5.94
N TYR A 61 11.67 14.54 4.67
CA TYR A 61 11.42 15.67 3.76
C TYR A 61 10.21 16.49 4.21
N LEU A 62 9.11 15.83 4.60
CA LEU A 62 7.95 16.51 5.17
C LEU A 62 8.35 17.36 6.38
N TYR A 63 9.09 16.78 7.33
CA TYR A 63 9.54 17.49 8.54
C TYR A 63 10.37 18.73 8.20
N GLU A 64 11.37 18.61 7.31
CA GLU A 64 12.22 19.72 6.91
C GLU A 64 11.43 20.85 6.23
N GLN A 65 10.46 20.51 5.39
CA GLN A 65 9.61 21.50 4.74
C GLN A 65 8.70 22.24 5.74
N VAL A 66 8.06 21.50 6.67
CA VAL A 66 7.25 22.13 7.70
C VAL A 66 8.12 23.02 8.59
N ARG A 67 9.29 22.55 9.01
CA ARG A 67 10.24 23.32 9.82
C ARG A 67 10.69 24.61 9.13
N ALA A 68 10.94 24.56 7.82
CA ALA A 68 11.41 25.71 7.05
C ALA A 68 10.35 26.80 6.87
N HIS A 69 9.06 26.45 6.94
CA HIS A 69 7.94 27.39 6.71
C HIS A 69 7.20 27.76 8.03
N ALA A 70 7.47 27.05 9.11
CA ALA A 70 6.85 27.31 10.40
C ALA A 70 7.23 28.69 10.93
N THR A 71 6.24 29.40 11.47
CA THR A 71 6.43 30.69 12.14
C THR A 71 6.71 30.52 13.65
N VAL A 72 6.52 29.31 14.17
CA VAL A 72 6.86 28.91 15.54
C VAL A 72 7.74 27.65 15.48
N PRO A 73 8.66 27.46 16.45
CA PRO A 73 9.51 26.28 16.47
C PRO A 73 8.69 24.98 16.55
N LEU A 74 9.08 23.98 15.78
CA LEU A 74 8.51 22.64 15.93
C LEU A 74 8.95 22.04 17.27
N GLY A 75 8.00 21.54 18.06
CA GLY A 75 8.29 20.83 19.30
C GLY A 75 9.09 19.56 19.08
N PRO A 76 9.81 19.07 20.12
CA PRO A 76 10.50 17.79 20.04
C PRO A 76 9.50 16.67 19.75
N GLY A 77 9.86 15.77 18.83
CA GLY A 77 8.99 14.64 18.50
C GLY A 77 7.81 14.95 17.56
N TRP A 78 7.83 16.07 16.84
CA TRP A 78 6.75 16.47 15.91
C TRP A 78 6.32 15.33 14.96
N LEU A 79 7.27 14.58 14.41
CA LEU A 79 6.96 13.39 13.58
C LEU A 79 6.27 12.27 14.39
N GLY A 80 6.64 12.11 15.65
CA GLY A 80 5.96 11.16 16.55
C GLY A 80 4.50 11.55 16.78
N VAL A 81 4.25 12.84 16.99
CA VAL A 81 2.87 13.39 17.12
C VAL A 81 2.09 13.18 15.83
N TYR A 82 2.71 13.46 14.67
CA TYR A 82 2.12 13.20 13.35
C TYR A 82 1.68 11.73 13.21
N ARG A 83 2.61 10.80 13.45
CA ARG A 83 2.32 9.35 13.35
C ARG A 83 1.21 8.90 14.28
N ASN A 84 1.19 9.42 15.51
CA ASN A 84 0.13 9.12 16.48
C ASN A 84 -1.22 9.65 16.01
N ARG A 85 -1.29 10.92 15.55
CA ARG A 85 -2.54 11.50 15.03
C ARG A 85 -3.07 10.71 13.81
N VAL A 86 -2.19 10.30 12.88
CA VAL A 86 -2.58 9.46 11.73
C VAL A 86 -3.13 8.13 12.21
N ARG A 87 -2.43 7.44 13.14
CA ARG A 87 -2.87 6.17 13.71
C ARG A 87 -4.24 6.30 14.39
N ASP A 88 -4.41 7.31 15.24
CA ASP A 88 -5.64 7.51 16.03
C ASP A 88 -6.83 7.89 15.11
N ALA A 89 -6.59 8.73 14.11
CA ALA A 89 -7.59 9.10 13.12
C ALA A 89 -7.99 7.90 12.23
N PHE A 90 -7.02 7.05 11.88
CA PHE A 90 -7.29 5.81 11.14
C PHE A 90 -8.10 4.82 12.00
N ALA A 91 -7.73 4.63 13.27
CA ALA A 91 -8.47 3.77 14.18
C ALA A 91 -9.93 4.23 14.39
N ALA A 92 -10.18 5.55 14.39
CA ALA A 92 -11.53 6.10 14.51
C ALA A 92 -12.40 5.89 13.26
N ARG A 93 -11.80 5.81 12.08
CA ARG A 93 -12.49 5.63 10.78
C ARG A 93 -11.65 4.76 9.84
N PRO A 94 -11.51 3.46 10.13
CA PRO A 94 -10.75 2.57 9.28
C PRO A 94 -11.51 2.28 7.99
N HIS A 95 -10.83 2.40 6.86
CA HIS A 95 -11.39 2.08 5.56
C HIS A 95 -10.47 1.12 4.80
N THR A 96 -11.07 0.11 4.19
CA THR A 96 -10.41 -0.69 3.15
C THR A 96 -10.44 0.08 1.83
N MET A 97 -9.47 -0.20 0.96
CA MET A 97 -9.57 0.27 -0.41
C MET A 97 -10.79 -0.35 -1.10
N PRO A 98 -11.38 0.34 -2.11
CA PRO A 98 -12.49 -0.21 -2.86
C PRO A 98 -12.19 -1.56 -3.50
N GLY A 99 -13.15 -2.51 -3.41
CA GLY A 99 -13.04 -3.83 -4.01
C GLY A 99 -12.20 -4.86 -3.24
N VAL A 100 -11.60 -4.49 -2.09
CA VAL A 100 -10.74 -5.39 -1.29
C VAL A 100 -11.52 -6.60 -0.81
N ARG A 101 -12.66 -6.40 -0.14
CA ARG A 101 -13.43 -7.50 0.44
C ARG A 101 -13.94 -8.45 -0.63
N GLU A 102 -14.47 -7.90 -1.70
CA GLU A 102 -14.99 -8.63 -2.85
C GLU A 102 -13.88 -9.46 -3.52
N LEU A 103 -12.68 -8.89 -3.68
CA LEU A 103 -11.55 -9.63 -4.25
C LEU A 103 -11.09 -10.74 -3.30
N LEU A 104 -10.95 -10.49 -2.00
CA LEU A 104 -10.54 -11.51 -1.05
C LEU A 104 -11.56 -12.66 -0.98
N ASP A 105 -12.87 -12.36 -0.99
CA ASP A 105 -13.92 -13.38 -1.04
C ASP A 105 -13.84 -14.22 -2.33
N TYR A 106 -13.55 -13.55 -3.47
CA TYR A 106 -13.34 -14.23 -4.74
C TYR A 106 -12.12 -15.15 -4.73
N LEU A 107 -11.00 -14.72 -4.11
CA LEU A 107 -9.79 -15.54 -3.98
C LEU A 107 -10.03 -16.75 -3.07
N ASP A 108 -10.76 -16.57 -1.95
CA ASP A 108 -11.14 -17.66 -1.04
C ASP A 108 -12.01 -18.71 -1.74
N LEU A 109 -13.02 -18.28 -2.50
CA LEU A 109 -13.87 -19.18 -3.30
C LEU A 109 -13.05 -19.98 -4.34
N ARG A 110 -11.96 -19.41 -4.85
CA ARG A 110 -11.06 -20.09 -5.80
C ARG A 110 -9.95 -20.87 -5.11
N GLN A 111 -9.90 -20.86 -3.79
CA GLN A 111 -8.81 -21.46 -3.01
C GLN A 111 -7.43 -20.96 -3.47
N LEU A 112 -7.35 -19.71 -3.94
CA LEU A 112 -6.11 -19.08 -4.38
C LEU A 112 -5.47 -18.36 -3.19
N PRO A 113 -4.31 -18.83 -2.70
CA PRO A 113 -3.62 -18.25 -1.57
C PRO A 113 -3.25 -16.78 -1.81
N TYR A 114 -3.27 -15.99 -0.74
CA TYR A 114 -2.80 -14.61 -0.75
C TYR A 114 -2.10 -14.26 0.56
N CYS A 115 -1.28 -13.21 0.52
CA CYS A 115 -0.58 -12.66 1.68
C CYS A 115 -0.43 -11.15 1.54
N VAL A 116 0.03 -10.50 2.60
CA VAL A 116 0.45 -9.10 2.58
C VAL A 116 1.97 -8.99 2.74
N ALA A 117 2.59 -8.09 1.96
CA ALA A 117 4.01 -7.76 2.04
C ALA A 117 4.19 -6.25 1.94
N SER A 118 4.47 -5.59 3.06
CA SER A 118 4.46 -4.14 3.22
C SER A 118 5.80 -3.58 3.70
N SER A 119 6.07 -2.33 3.31
CA SER A 119 7.20 -1.55 3.84
C SER A 119 7.01 -1.08 5.29
N GLY A 120 5.82 -1.27 5.87
CA GLY A 120 5.54 -0.98 7.28
C GLY A 120 6.13 -2.02 8.23
N SER A 121 6.28 -1.67 9.52
CA SER A 121 6.59 -2.63 10.57
C SER A 121 5.43 -3.61 10.81
N HIS A 122 5.71 -4.78 11.40
CA HIS A 122 4.68 -5.75 11.77
C HIS A 122 3.55 -5.10 12.59
N GLU A 123 3.91 -4.33 13.63
CA GLU A 123 2.95 -3.62 14.47
C GLU A 123 2.00 -2.72 13.65
N ARG A 124 2.55 -1.96 12.70
CA ARG A 124 1.76 -1.07 11.84
C ARG A 124 0.82 -1.84 10.92
N ILE A 125 1.30 -2.90 10.28
CA ILE A 125 0.49 -3.73 9.38
C ILE A 125 -0.65 -4.40 10.16
N GLU A 126 -0.34 -5.04 11.30
CA GLU A 126 -1.32 -5.70 12.15
C GLU A 126 -2.37 -4.72 12.68
N HIS A 127 -1.95 -3.52 13.12
CA HIS A 127 -2.87 -2.46 13.54
C HIS A 127 -3.83 -2.08 12.43
N SER A 128 -3.33 -1.86 11.21
CA SER A 128 -4.14 -1.46 10.05
C SER A 128 -5.12 -2.55 9.63
N LEU A 129 -4.67 -3.80 9.58
CA LEU A 129 -5.52 -4.96 9.24
C LEU A 129 -6.57 -5.24 10.32
N THR A 130 -6.21 -5.06 11.60
CA THR A 130 -7.14 -5.23 12.73
C THR A 130 -8.23 -4.16 12.68
N ALA A 131 -7.85 -2.90 12.53
CA ALA A 131 -8.79 -1.80 12.46
C ALA A 131 -9.80 -1.96 11.32
N THR A 132 -9.37 -2.51 10.18
CA THR A 132 -10.24 -2.76 9.01
C THR A 132 -10.99 -4.10 9.06
N GLY A 133 -10.75 -4.93 10.09
CA GLY A 133 -11.35 -6.28 10.22
C GLY A 133 -10.82 -7.28 9.19
N LEU A 134 -9.60 -7.08 8.70
CA LEU A 134 -8.96 -7.98 7.72
C LEU A 134 -7.94 -8.94 8.36
N ILE A 135 -7.51 -8.70 9.61
CA ILE A 135 -6.39 -9.41 10.24
C ILE A 135 -6.54 -10.93 10.21
N GLU A 136 -7.72 -11.46 10.48
CA GLU A 136 -7.97 -12.90 10.52
C GLU A 136 -7.69 -13.58 9.18
N ARG A 137 -7.96 -12.88 8.07
CA ARG A 137 -7.69 -13.38 6.71
C ARG A 137 -6.20 -13.51 6.41
N PHE A 138 -5.35 -12.75 7.13
CA PHE A 138 -3.90 -12.70 6.93
C PHE A 138 -3.10 -13.37 8.05
N THR A 139 -3.74 -14.11 8.95
CA THR A 139 -3.06 -14.83 10.05
C THR A 139 -1.96 -15.75 9.49
N GLY A 140 -0.71 -15.53 9.95
CA GLY A 140 0.47 -16.25 9.49
C GLY A 140 0.92 -15.92 8.06
N LYS A 141 0.38 -14.84 7.45
CA LYS A 141 0.63 -14.43 6.08
C LYS A 141 0.94 -12.93 5.97
N VAL A 142 1.56 -12.37 7.01
CA VAL A 142 2.01 -10.97 7.09
C VAL A 142 3.53 -10.95 6.98
N PHE A 143 4.05 -10.20 6.00
CA PHE A 143 5.48 -9.99 5.76
C PHE A 143 5.78 -8.49 5.81
N SER A 144 6.80 -8.12 6.57
CA SER A 144 7.21 -6.75 6.86
C SER A 144 8.58 -6.45 6.29
N ALA A 145 8.89 -5.18 6.06
CA ALA A 145 10.25 -4.74 5.80
C ALA A 145 11.20 -5.10 6.95
N ASP A 146 10.70 -5.32 8.17
CA ASP A 146 11.50 -5.76 9.32
C ASP A 146 12.06 -7.19 9.14
N ASP A 147 11.51 -8.00 8.24
CA ASP A 147 11.93 -9.38 7.97
C ASP A 147 13.13 -9.47 7.02
N VAL A 148 13.54 -8.34 6.40
CA VAL A 148 14.54 -8.33 5.35
C VAL A 148 15.58 -7.22 5.54
N SER A 149 16.76 -7.40 4.99
CA SER A 149 17.82 -6.39 5.08
C SER A 149 17.62 -5.21 4.12
N ARG A 150 16.89 -5.41 3.02
CA ARG A 150 16.61 -4.39 2.01
C ARG A 150 15.12 -4.38 1.69
N GLY A 151 14.45 -3.26 1.99
CA GLY A 151 13.06 -3.03 1.60
C GLY A 151 12.90 -2.64 0.13
N LYS A 152 11.65 -2.47 -0.33
CA LYS A 152 11.32 -1.96 -1.67
C LYS A 152 12.12 -0.69 -1.98
N PRO A 153 12.73 -0.56 -3.16
CA PRO A 153 12.52 -1.32 -4.39
C PRO A 153 13.38 -2.59 -4.53
N ALA A 154 14.13 -3.04 -3.50
CA ALA A 154 14.82 -4.32 -3.55
C ALA A 154 13.80 -5.48 -3.56
N PRO A 155 14.11 -6.63 -4.21
CA PRO A 155 13.17 -7.74 -4.35
C PRO A 155 12.98 -8.57 -3.08
N ASP A 156 13.79 -8.32 -2.06
CA ASP A 156 14.01 -9.19 -0.90
C ASP A 156 12.70 -9.52 -0.18
N LEU A 157 11.83 -8.53 0.04
CA LEU A 157 10.56 -8.70 0.73
C LEU A 157 9.60 -9.64 -0.02
N PHE A 158 9.41 -9.44 -1.31
CA PHE A 158 8.54 -10.29 -2.11
C PHE A 158 9.12 -11.70 -2.28
N LEU A 159 10.43 -11.84 -2.44
CA LEU A 159 11.10 -13.14 -2.46
C LEU A 159 10.98 -13.87 -1.12
N HIS A 160 11.04 -13.13 0.00
CA HIS A 160 10.83 -13.68 1.33
C HIS A 160 9.40 -14.23 1.48
N ALA A 161 8.38 -13.44 1.13
CA ALA A 161 6.98 -13.85 1.17
C ALA A 161 6.71 -15.10 0.32
N ALA A 162 7.18 -15.09 -0.93
CA ALA A 162 7.01 -16.21 -1.86
C ALA A 162 7.67 -17.50 -1.34
N ARG A 163 8.90 -17.39 -0.80
CA ARG A 163 9.63 -18.52 -0.22
C ARG A 163 8.93 -19.09 1.00
N SER A 164 8.47 -18.23 1.92
CA SER A 164 7.79 -18.63 3.14
C SER A 164 6.49 -19.38 2.87
N LEU A 165 5.82 -19.06 1.74
CA LEU A 165 4.58 -19.71 1.31
C LEU A 165 4.80 -20.79 0.23
N GLY A 166 6.04 -21.14 -0.07
CA GLY A 166 6.39 -22.22 -0.99
C GLY A 166 5.98 -21.99 -2.46
N CYS A 167 5.85 -20.73 -2.87
CA CYS A 167 5.43 -20.39 -4.23
C CYS A 167 6.62 -19.86 -5.07
N PRO A 168 6.88 -20.42 -6.26
CA PRO A 168 7.89 -19.88 -7.17
C PRO A 168 7.53 -18.44 -7.60
N PRO A 169 8.51 -17.51 -7.71
CA PRO A 169 8.25 -16.12 -8.06
C PRO A 169 7.43 -15.93 -9.36
N ALA A 170 7.70 -16.72 -10.39
CA ALA A 170 6.98 -16.64 -11.65
C ALA A 170 5.47 -16.95 -11.55
N HIS A 171 5.03 -17.59 -10.46
CA HIS A 171 3.62 -17.89 -10.16
C HIS A 171 3.02 -16.99 -9.06
N CYS A 172 3.77 -15.98 -8.61
CA CYS A 172 3.27 -14.96 -7.70
C CYS A 172 2.74 -13.77 -8.52
N LEU A 173 1.60 -13.22 -8.13
CA LEU A 173 1.10 -11.94 -8.63
C LEU A 173 1.24 -10.89 -7.54
N VAL A 174 1.94 -9.80 -7.82
CA VAL A 174 2.02 -8.66 -6.91
C VAL A 174 0.98 -7.61 -7.29
N VAL A 175 0.27 -7.07 -6.30
CA VAL A 175 -0.64 -5.92 -6.44
C VAL A 175 -0.08 -4.76 -5.62
N GLU A 176 0.24 -3.65 -6.28
CA GLU A 176 1.02 -2.55 -5.74
C GLU A 176 0.55 -1.19 -6.24
N ASP A 177 0.60 -0.17 -5.38
CA ASP A 177 0.22 1.20 -5.72
C ASP A 177 1.41 2.17 -5.82
N SER A 178 2.63 1.69 -5.58
CA SER A 178 3.85 2.50 -5.59
C SER A 178 4.84 2.08 -6.70
N PRO A 179 5.58 3.03 -7.32
CA PRO A 179 6.65 2.69 -8.25
C PRO A 179 7.72 1.78 -7.62
N ALA A 180 8.12 2.06 -6.38
CA ALA A 180 9.12 1.26 -5.68
C ALA A 180 8.69 -0.19 -5.45
N GLY A 181 7.40 -0.42 -5.19
CA GLY A 181 6.88 -1.77 -5.04
C GLY A 181 6.75 -2.49 -6.37
N VAL A 182 6.32 -1.81 -7.44
CA VAL A 182 6.33 -2.39 -8.79
C VAL A 182 7.75 -2.76 -9.20
N ASP A 183 8.74 -1.89 -8.97
CA ASP A 183 10.15 -2.19 -9.25
C ASP A 183 10.65 -3.40 -8.47
N ALA A 184 10.28 -3.51 -7.17
CA ALA A 184 10.63 -4.66 -6.34
C ALA A 184 10.04 -5.98 -6.86
N ALA A 185 8.77 -5.96 -7.33
CA ALA A 185 8.13 -7.12 -7.92
C ALA A 185 8.83 -7.57 -9.21
N LEU A 186 9.16 -6.62 -10.10
CA LEU A 186 9.88 -6.90 -11.34
C LEU A 186 11.28 -7.44 -11.07
N ALA A 187 12.01 -6.85 -10.11
CA ALA A 187 13.31 -7.33 -9.66
C ALA A 187 13.24 -8.73 -9.04
N ALA A 188 12.10 -9.11 -8.43
CA ALA A 188 11.84 -10.46 -7.93
C ALA A 188 11.45 -11.46 -9.03
N GLY A 189 11.29 -11.04 -10.29
CA GLY A 189 10.80 -11.88 -11.38
C GLY A 189 9.29 -12.21 -11.26
N MET A 190 8.53 -11.35 -10.58
CA MET A 190 7.10 -11.54 -10.36
C MET A 190 6.28 -10.63 -11.27
N PRO A 191 5.21 -11.16 -11.92
CA PRO A 191 4.20 -10.32 -12.55
C PRO A 191 3.60 -9.32 -11.56
N ALA A 192 3.39 -8.07 -12.00
CA ALA A 192 2.82 -7.02 -11.18
C ALA A 192 1.63 -6.35 -11.85
N VAL A 193 0.61 -6.06 -11.06
CA VAL A 193 -0.50 -5.17 -11.39
C VAL A 193 -0.34 -3.88 -10.57
N GLY A 194 -0.31 -2.74 -11.25
CA GLY A 194 -0.36 -1.43 -10.61
C GLY A 194 -1.79 -1.12 -10.18
N TYR A 195 -1.97 -0.69 -8.93
CA TYR A 195 -3.27 -0.27 -8.42
C TYR A 195 -3.32 1.26 -8.26
N SER A 196 -4.25 1.90 -8.94
CA SER A 196 -4.43 3.37 -8.94
C SER A 196 -5.77 3.81 -8.33
N GLY A 197 -6.38 2.97 -7.48
CA GLY A 197 -7.60 3.34 -6.77
C GLY A 197 -7.37 4.31 -5.61
N GLY A 198 -6.12 4.49 -5.19
CA GLY A 198 -5.65 5.50 -4.26
C GLY A 198 -5.24 6.80 -4.95
N PRO A 199 -4.42 7.64 -4.29
CA PRO A 199 -3.98 8.92 -4.83
C PRO A 199 -2.85 8.82 -5.86
N THR A 200 -2.30 7.63 -6.09
CA THR A 200 -1.18 7.40 -7.02
C THR A 200 -1.63 7.59 -8.46
N GLU A 201 -0.94 8.46 -9.19
CA GLU A 201 -1.20 8.70 -10.61
C GLU A 201 -0.95 7.44 -11.45
N PRO A 202 -1.90 6.99 -12.29
CA PRO A 202 -1.74 5.74 -13.05
C PRO A 202 -0.49 5.72 -13.93
N GLY A 203 -0.03 6.87 -14.43
CA GLY A 203 1.11 7.00 -15.32
C GLY A 203 2.43 6.54 -14.69
N VAL A 204 2.62 6.74 -13.37
CA VAL A 204 3.85 6.33 -12.68
C VAL A 204 3.95 4.82 -12.46
N LEU A 205 2.83 4.10 -12.59
CA LEU A 205 2.75 2.64 -12.49
C LEU A 205 2.73 1.94 -13.86
N SER A 206 2.93 2.69 -14.96
CA SER A 206 2.79 2.18 -16.35
C SER A 206 3.74 1.04 -16.70
N HIS A 207 4.81 0.86 -15.92
CA HIS A 207 5.78 -0.24 -16.07
C HIS A 207 5.33 -1.57 -15.41
N ALA A 208 4.19 -1.59 -14.71
CA ALA A 208 3.60 -2.82 -14.20
C ALA A 208 3.25 -3.78 -15.37
N THR A 209 3.78 -5.01 -15.32
CA THR A 209 3.75 -5.96 -16.45
C THR A 209 2.35 -6.34 -16.91
N LEU A 210 1.39 -6.33 -16.00
CA LEU A 210 -0.01 -6.69 -16.29
C LEU A 210 -0.93 -5.47 -16.37
N GLY A 211 -0.34 -4.26 -16.38
CA GLY A 211 -1.06 -3.00 -16.50
C GLY A 211 -1.51 -2.41 -15.16
N VAL A 212 -2.31 -1.35 -15.25
CA VAL A 212 -2.80 -0.58 -14.10
C VAL A 212 -4.31 -0.70 -14.01
N ILE A 213 -4.83 -0.89 -12.81
CA ILE A 213 -6.26 -0.99 -12.52
C ILE A 213 -6.69 0.07 -11.48
N PRO A 214 -7.83 0.73 -11.67
CA PRO A 214 -8.36 1.68 -10.70
C PRO A 214 -9.23 1.03 -9.61
N ASP A 215 -9.59 -0.26 -9.75
CA ASP A 215 -10.43 -1.00 -8.82
C ASP A 215 -9.98 -2.47 -8.78
N LEU A 216 -9.88 -3.03 -7.59
CA LEU A 216 -9.42 -4.41 -7.39
C LEU A 216 -10.35 -5.47 -7.97
N THR A 217 -11.64 -5.15 -8.12
CA THR A 217 -12.60 -6.05 -8.76
C THR A 217 -12.28 -6.33 -10.23
N HIS A 218 -11.42 -5.51 -10.86
CA HIS A 218 -10.93 -5.77 -12.21
C HIS A 218 -10.04 -7.02 -12.33
N LEU A 219 -9.54 -7.55 -11.21
CA LEU A 219 -8.84 -8.84 -11.16
C LEU A 219 -9.80 -10.03 -11.19
N MET A 220 -11.07 -9.83 -10.83
CA MET A 220 -12.07 -10.89 -10.85
C MET A 220 -12.50 -11.20 -12.28
N VAL A 221 -12.47 -12.48 -12.64
CA VAL A 221 -13.05 -12.94 -13.90
C VAL A 221 -14.56 -13.11 -13.68
N THR A 222 -15.38 -12.28 -14.30
CA THR A 222 -16.83 -12.49 -14.30
C THR A 222 -17.12 -13.78 -15.09
N ALA A 223 -17.95 -14.66 -14.51
CA ALA A 223 -18.47 -15.84 -15.22
C ALA A 223 -19.28 -15.35 -16.43
N GLY A 224 -18.70 -15.41 -17.64
CA GLY A 224 -19.38 -14.95 -18.85
C GLY A 224 -18.46 -14.40 -19.94
N GLY A 225 -17.21 -14.86 -20.02
CA GLY A 225 -16.29 -14.52 -21.11
C GLY A 225 -15.55 -15.75 -21.63
#